data_fedd9c2226325b501053cfe80281f6b3
#
_entry.id   fedd9c2226325b501053cfe80281f6b3
#
_cell.length_a   1.000
_cell.length_b   1.000
_cell.length_c   1.000
_cell.angle_alpha   90.00
_cell.angle_beta   90.00
_cell.angle_gamma   90.00
#
_symmetry.space_group_name_H-M   'P 1'
#
loop_
_entity.id
_entity.type
_entity.pdbx_description
1 polymer ?
#
loop_
_entity_poly.entity_id
_entity_poly.type
_entity_poly.pdbx_seq_one_letter_code
_entity_poly.pdbx_strand_id
1 'polypeptide(L)'
;MLGKKIDVQVTAMVPYAGLYHGYYMSGIHRKSIYILSREKPRSTVRCTVIAAAQLKGSTQIKLIAAPEGQVYYEPLIRKRLKRLRNVKIAKLSCLYEKSCGAIVFYRAPDEVKVLLEKNKNGRYWSFPKGHVELGENERQTAIREIKEETDLDVKIHPGFRETSDYCPFGKVRKRVVFFLAETFDDTVHIQESEIDYYIWVSFEQARKMCCYDNDLRVIDKAERYLGGFTAK
;
A
#
# COMPACT_ATOMS: atom_id res chain seq x y z
N MET A 1 -8.45 6.01 -17.38
CA MET A 1 -7.22 5.53 -18.07
C MET A 1 -6.47 4.49 -17.27
N LEU A 2 -6.41 4.55 -15.91
CA LEU A 2 -5.74 3.55 -15.09
C LEU A 2 -6.21 2.13 -15.40
N GLY A 3 -5.29 1.20 -15.47
CA GLY A 3 -5.53 -0.20 -15.82
C GLY A 3 -5.78 -0.48 -17.31
N LYS A 4 -5.80 0.55 -18.18
CA LYS A 4 -5.93 0.33 -19.63
C LYS A 4 -4.66 -0.31 -20.18
N LYS A 5 -4.83 -1.37 -20.96
CA LYS A 5 -3.74 -2.01 -21.72
C LYS A 5 -3.57 -1.28 -23.04
N ILE A 6 -2.32 -0.99 -23.41
CA ILE A 6 -1.96 -0.25 -24.61
C ILE A 6 -0.64 -0.76 -25.18
N ASP A 7 -0.47 -0.66 -26.48
CA ASP A 7 0.81 -0.89 -27.15
C ASP A 7 1.53 0.43 -27.27
N VAL A 8 2.76 0.47 -26.77
CA VAL A 8 3.58 1.69 -26.73
C VAL A 8 4.79 1.53 -27.63
N GLN A 9 4.97 2.49 -28.54
CA GLN A 9 6.20 2.65 -29.31
C GLN A 9 7.20 3.45 -28.46
N VAL A 10 8.28 2.80 -28.08
CA VAL A 10 9.35 3.39 -27.25
C VAL A 10 10.25 4.22 -28.14
N THR A 11 10.53 5.45 -27.76
CA THR A 11 11.34 6.38 -28.56
C THR A 11 12.71 6.66 -27.94
N ALA A 12 12.75 6.89 -26.62
CA ALA A 12 13.98 7.24 -25.95
C ALA A 12 13.94 6.90 -24.45
N MET A 13 15.11 6.72 -23.85
CA MET A 13 15.27 6.75 -22.40
C MET A 13 15.30 8.20 -21.93
N VAL A 14 14.56 8.51 -20.88
CA VAL A 14 14.61 9.85 -20.26
C VAL A 14 15.87 9.93 -19.40
N PRO A 15 16.79 10.85 -19.67
CA PRO A 15 18.04 10.96 -18.92
C PRO A 15 17.79 11.14 -17.43
N TYR A 16 18.54 10.42 -16.59
CA TYR A 16 18.53 10.51 -15.13
C TYR A 16 17.23 10.15 -14.42
N ALA A 17 16.12 9.94 -15.14
CA ALA A 17 14.81 9.64 -14.53
C ALA A 17 14.53 8.14 -14.36
N GLY A 18 15.22 7.27 -15.12
CA GLY A 18 14.95 5.83 -15.16
C GLY A 18 13.55 5.51 -15.72
N LEU A 19 13.07 6.37 -16.58
CA LEU A 19 11.85 6.26 -17.37
C LEU A 19 12.21 6.21 -18.85
N TYR A 20 11.31 5.65 -19.65
CA TYR A 20 11.39 5.71 -21.10
C TYR A 20 10.24 6.59 -21.60
N HIS A 21 10.46 7.31 -22.66
CA HIS A 21 9.44 8.06 -23.37
C HIS A 21 8.93 7.23 -24.53
N GLY A 22 7.64 7.31 -24.79
CA GLY A 22 7.02 6.62 -25.91
C GLY A 22 5.69 7.25 -26.29
N TYR A 23 5.03 6.62 -27.26
CA TYR A 23 3.73 7.03 -27.77
C TYR A 23 2.80 5.84 -27.90
N TYR A 24 1.53 6.09 -27.72
CA TYR A 24 0.46 5.14 -28.00
C TYR A 24 -0.64 5.77 -28.85
N MET A 25 -1.39 4.96 -29.54
CA MET A 25 -2.53 5.42 -30.34
C MET A 25 -3.80 5.49 -29.48
N SER A 26 -4.51 6.61 -29.58
CA SER A 26 -5.84 6.80 -28.98
C SER A 26 -6.80 7.24 -30.08
N GLY A 27 -7.44 6.27 -30.72
CA GLY A 27 -8.07 6.48 -32.03
C GLY A 27 -7.01 6.84 -33.07
N ILE A 28 -7.23 7.91 -33.82
CA ILE A 28 -6.28 8.42 -34.81
C ILE A 28 -5.15 9.28 -34.22
N HIS A 29 -5.20 9.62 -32.93
CA HIS A 29 -4.26 10.53 -32.30
C HIS A 29 -3.12 9.79 -31.60
N ARG A 30 -1.89 10.23 -31.91
CA ARG A 30 -0.67 9.81 -31.23
C ARG A 30 -0.51 10.59 -29.93
N LYS A 31 -0.48 9.90 -28.79
CA LYS A 31 -0.35 10.51 -27.45
C LYS A 31 0.92 10.05 -26.74
N SER A 32 1.61 11.00 -26.11
CA SER A 32 2.84 10.72 -25.38
C SER A 32 2.55 10.03 -24.05
N ILE A 33 3.49 9.18 -23.61
CA ILE A 33 3.42 8.44 -22.35
C ILE A 33 4.83 8.18 -21.82
N TYR A 34 4.98 8.10 -20.49
CA TYR A 34 6.17 7.61 -19.86
C TYR A 34 6.03 6.11 -19.54
N ILE A 35 7.12 5.38 -19.69
CA ILE A 35 7.17 3.95 -19.39
C ILE A 35 8.17 3.75 -18.26
N LEU A 36 7.71 3.16 -17.15
CA LEU A 36 8.56 2.70 -16.06
C LEU A 36 8.80 1.21 -16.24
N SER A 37 10.07 0.82 -16.45
CA SER A 37 10.44 -0.58 -16.67
C SER A 37 11.69 -0.95 -15.90
N ARG A 38 11.77 -2.22 -15.44
CA ARG A 38 12.95 -2.79 -14.79
C ARG A 38 14.08 -2.99 -15.76
N GLU A 39 13.74 -3.30 -17.00
CA GLU A 39 14.68 -3.57 -18.09
C GLU A 39 14.43 -2.62 -19.26
N LYS A 40 15.39 -2.51 -20.17
CA LYS A 40 15.20 -1.74 -21.40
C LYS A 40 14.06 -2.37 -22.23
N PRO A 41 12.95 -1.65 -22.44
CA PRO A 41 11.85 -2.19 -23.23
C PRO A 41 12.22 -2.33 -24.70
N ARG A 42 11.56 -3.24 -25.41
CA ARG A 42 11.64 -3.37 -26.87
C ARG A 42 11.08 -2.10 -27.53
N SER A 43 11.33 -1.94 -28.83
CA SER A 43 10.80 -0.80 -29.62
C SER A 43 9.29 -0.67 -29.55
N THR A 44 8.57 -1.77 -29.47
CA THR A 44 7.13 -1.82 -29.17
C THR A 44 6.92 -2.74 -27.97
N VAL A 45 6.15 -2.28 -26.99
CA VAL A 45 5.90 -3.03 -25.77
C VAL A 45 4.44 -2.90 -25.33
N ARG A 46 3.84 -4.03 -24.97
CA ARG A 46 2.52 -4.08 -24.34
C ARG A 46 2.61 -3.61 -22.90
N CYS A 47 1.87 -2.55 -22.58
CA CYS A 47 1.91 -1.90 -21.27
C CYS A 47 0.52 -1.78 -20.64
N THR A 48 0.52 -1.71 -19.32
CA THR A 48 -0.64 -1.26 -18.53
C THR A 48 -0.41 0.16 -18.05
N VAL A 49 -1.40 1.05 -18.19
CA VAL A 49 -1.35 2.41 -17.59
C VAL A 49 -1.46 2.27 -16.07
N ILE A 50 -0.37 2.58 -15.37
CA ILE A 50 -0.23 2.38 -13.92
C ILE A 50 -0.37 3.66 -13.10
N ALA A 51 -0.17 4.83 -13.71
CA ALA A 51 -0.38 6.10 -13.01
C ALA A 51 -0.76 7.24 -13.95
N ALA A 52 -1.40 8.25 -13.34
CA ALA A 52 -1.73 9.54 -13.96
C ALA A 52 -1.27 10.67 -13.03
N ALA A 53 -0.37 11.51 -13.51
CA ALA A 53 0.16 12.64 -12.78
C ALA A 53 -0.41 13.96 -13.34
N GLN A 54 -1.13 14.70 -12.52
CA GLN A 54 -1.54 16.06 -12.80
C GLN A 54 -0.41 17.00 -12.41
N LEU A 55 -0.03 17.90 -13.32
CA LEU A 55 1.02 18.87 -13.08
C LEU A 55 0.49 20.10 -12.35
N LYS A 56 1.30 20.69 -11.46
CA LYS A 56 0.95 21.92 -10.73
C LYS A 56 0.84 23.09 -11.70
N GLY A 57 -0.25 23.85 -11.59
CA GLY A 57 -0.51 25.00 -12.46
C GLY A 57 -0.89 24.64 -13.90
N SER A 58 -1.29 23.40 -14.17
CA SER A 58 -1.66 22.93 -15.51
C SER A 58 -2.82 21.93 -15.45
N THR A 59 -3.65 21.92 -16.47
CA THR A 59 -4.66 20.87 -16.72
C THR A 59 -4.05 19.63 -17.36
N GLN A 60 -2.77 19.67 -17.72
CA GLN A 60 -2.08 18.59 -18.40
C GLN A 60 -1.90 17.38 -17.48
N ILE A 61 -2.31 16.20 -17.95
CA ILE A 61 -2.08 14.92 -17.30
C ILE A 61 -0.99 14.17 -18.05
N LYS A 62 0.04 13.77 -17.32
CA LYS A 62 1.08 12.84 -17.79
C LYS A 62 0.70 11.43 -17.39
N LEU A 63 0.63 10.53 -18.36
CA LEU A 63 0.39 9.11 -18.11
C LEU A 63 1.70 8.36 -17.94
N ILE A 64 1.69 7.39 -17.04
CA ILE A 64 2.78 6.47 -16.78
C ILE A 64 2.26 5.06 -17.00
N ALA A 65 2.96 4.27 -17.79
CA ALA A 65 2.67 2.87 -18.03
C ALA A 65 3.84 1.99 -17.57
N ALA A 66 3.57 0.71 -17.40
CA ALA A 66 4.58 -0.31 -17.19
C ALA A 66 4.31 -1.51 -18.10
N PRO A 67 5.34 -2.25 -18.53
CA PRO A 67 5.18 -3.53 -19.21
C PRO A 67 4.25 -4.45 -18.41
N GLU A 68 3.45 -5.27 -19.11
CA GLU A 68 2.53 -6.19 -18.45
C GLU A 68 3.27 -7.07 -17.42
N GLY A 69 2.63 -7.29 -16.27
CA GLY A 69 3.21 -8.05 -15.16
C GLY A 69 4.14 -7.25 -14.23
N GLN A 70 4.55 -6.04 -14.61
CA GLN A 70 5.34 -5.19 -13.72
C GLN A 70 4.44 -4.29 -12.87
N VAL A 71 4.62 -4.37 -11.55
CA VAL A 71 3.89 -3.57 -10.55
C VAL A 71 4.84 -2.55 -9.94
N TYR A 72 4.37 -1.32 -9.85
CA TYR A 72 5.06 -0.20 -9.23
C TYR A 72 4.09 0.58 -8.34
N TYR A 73 4.54 0.90 -7.14
CA TYR A 73 3.79 1.67 -6.16
C TYR A 73 4.16 3.15 -6.20
N GLU A 74 3.32 3.99 -5.64
CA GLU A 74 3.43 5.44 -5.68
C GLU A 74 4.81 5.99 -5.32
N PRO A 75 5.49 5.57 -4.22
CA PRO A 75 6.76 6.17 -3.82
C PRO A 75 7.82 6.11 -4.92
N LEU A 76 7.94 4.97 -5.60
CA LEU A 76 8.90 4.83 -6.69
C LEU A 76 8.51 5.65 -7.92
N ILE A 77 7.23 5.64 -8.29
CA ILE A 77 6.71 6.44 -9.42
C ILE A 77 6.98 7.92 -9.15
N ARG A 78 6.65 8.40 -7.96
CA ARG A 78 6.88 9.79 -7.53
C ARG A 78 8.37 10.16 -7.54
N LYS A 79 9.26 9.28 -7.04
CA LYS A 79 10.72 9.48 -7.08
C LYS A 79 11.21 9.65 -8.51
N ARG A 80 10.74 8.82 -9.45
CA ARG A 80 11.14 8.89 -10.86
C ARG A 80 10.65 10.16 -11.53
N LEU A 81 9.40 10.53 -11.31
CA LEU A 81 8.80 11.75 -11.88
C LEU A 81 9.43 13.03 -11.34
N LYS A 82 9.82 13.08 -10.07
CA LYS A 82 10.53 14.23 -9.48
C LYS A 82 11.88 14.55 -10.15
N ARG A 83 12.48 13.58 -10.84
CA ARG A 83 13.73 13.79 -11.60
C ARG A 83 13.53 14.40 -12.98
N LEU A 84 12.29 14.47 -13.46
CA LEU A 84 12.00 15.17 -14.71
C LEU A 84 12.14 16.67 -14.50
N ARG A 85 12.85 17.34 -15.43
CA ARG A 85 12.99 18.80 -15.39
C ARG A 85 11.61 19.45 -15.53
N ASN A 86 11.35 20.47 -14.73
CA ASN A 86 10.11 21.29 -14.76
C ASN A 86 8.80 20.52 -14.48
N VAL A 87 8.86 19.32 -13.87
CA VAL A 87 7.68 18.57 -13.49
C VAL A 87 7.41 18.72 -11.99
N LYS A 88 6.46 19.61 -11.65
CA LYS A 88 5.89 19.68 -10.29
C LYS A 88 4.55 18.98 -10.29
N ILE A 89 4.43 17.91 -9.53
CA ILE A 89 3.21 17.09 -9.45
C ILE A 89 2.26 17.73 -8.44
N ALA A 90 1.03 18.03 -8.86
CA ALA A 90 -0.05 18.45 -7.97
C ALA A 90 -0.78 17.23 -7.39
N LYS A 91 -1.13 16.27 -8.26
CA LYS A 91 -1.84 15.03 -7.86
C LYS A 91 -1.26 13.84 -8.62
N LEU A 92 -1.06 12.74 -7.93
CA LEU A 92 -0.66 11.47 -8.51
C LEU A 92 -1.71 10.41 -8.15
N SER A 93 -2.31 9.79 -9.16
CA SER A 93 -3.25 8.68 -8.99
C SER A 93 -2.59 7.42 -9.51
N CYS A 94 -2.49 6.39 -8.70
CA CYS A 94 -1.83 5.13 -9.03
C CYS A 94 -2.82 3.98 -9.13
N LEU A 95 -2.51 3.00 -9.98
CA LEU A 95 -3.29 1.77 -10.12
C LEU A 95 -3.04 0.82 -8.94
N TYR A 96 -1.82 0.85 -8.40
CA TYR A 96 -1.41 -0.04 -7.32
C TYR A 96 -1.06 0.77 -6.07
N GLU A 97 -1.68 0.37 -4.97
CA GLU A 97 -1.38 0.86 -3.63
C GLU A 97 -0.84 -0.26 -2.76
N LYS A 98 0.06 0.07 -1.85
CA LYS A 98 0.59 -0.87 -0.87
C LYS A 98 0.63 -0.22 0.50
N SER A 99 0.07 -0.94 1.47
CA SER A 99 0.15 -0.61 2.89
C SER A 99 0.78 -1.78 3.65
N CYS A 100 1.39 -1.48 4.79
CA CYS A 100 1.84 -2.49 5.72
C CYS A 100 1.38 -2.13 7.12
N GLY A 101 1.09 -3.13 7.93
CA GLY A 101 0.67 -2.98 9.30
C GLY A 101 0.79 -4.30 10.05
N ALA A 102 0.16 -4.39 11.21
CA ALA A 102 0.16 -5.64 11.96
C ALA A 102 -1.13 -5.84 12.76
N ILE A 103 -1.41 -7.12 13.05
CA ILE A 103 -2.22 -7.46 14.21
C ILE A 103 -1.32 -7.24 15.42
N VAL A 104 -1.54 -6.10 16.09
CA VAL A 104 -0.85 -5.80 17.35
C VAL A 104 -1.58 -6.52 18.47
N PHE A 105 -0.84 -7.25 19.29
CA PHE A 105 -1.40 -7.98 20.42
C PHE A 105 -0.57 -7.77 21.68
N TYR A 106 -1.22 -7.94 22.83
CA TYR A 106 -0.55 -8.11 24.11
C TYR A 106 -1.13 -9.31 24.88
N ARG A 107 -0.33 -9.84 25.80
CA ARG A 107 -0.73 -10.95 26.66
C ARG A 107 -1.30 -10.41 27.97
N ALA A 108 -2.64 -10.30 28.05
CA ALA A 108 -3.31 -10.08 29.31
C ALA A 108 -3.24 -11.33 30.19
N PRO A 109 -3.49 -11.22 31.51
CA PRO A 109 -3.37 -12.35 32.44
C PRO A 109 -4.19 -13.58 32.01
N ASP A 110 -5.40 -13.36 31.48
CA ASP A 110 -6.35 -14.43 31.18
C ASP A 110 -6.47 -14.74 29.68
N GLU A 111 -6.08 -13.81 28.81
CA GLU A 111 -6.27 -13.94 27.37
C GLU A 111 -5.29 -13.10 26.54
N VAL A 112 -5.14 -13.43 25.26
CA VAL A 112 -4.47 -12.56 24.28
C VAL A 112 -5.48 -11.56 23.74
N LYS A 113 -5.13 -10.27 23.83
CA LYS A 113 -5.91 -9.18 23.24
C LYS A 113 -5.24 -8.62 22.01
N VAL A 114 -6.05 -8.25 21.01
CA VAL A 114 -5.61 -7.62 19.77
C VAL A 114 -6.15 -6.21 19.67
N LEU A 115 -5.35 -5.32 19.13
CA LEU A 115 -5.71 -3.92 18.92
C LEU A 115 -6.49 -3.77 17.62
N LEU A 116 -7.65 -3.13 17.71
CA LEU A 116 -8.38 -2.60 16.57
C LEU A 116 -8.44 -1.08 16.68
N GLU A 117 -8.42 -0.44 15.53
CA GLU A 117 -8.58 1.00 15.41
C GLU A 117 -9.67 1.34 14.38
N LYS A 118 -10.16 2.56 14.49
CA LYS A 118 -11.12 3.13 13.56
C LYS A 118 -10.58 4.44 13.04
N ASN A 119 -10.25 4.46 11.75
CA ASN A 119 -9.75 5.64 11.09
C ASN A 119 -10.76 6.80 11.13
N LYS A 120 -10.26 8.02 11.08
CA LYS A 120 -11.05 9.24 11.11
C LYS A 120 -12.12 9.23 10.02
N ASN A 121 -13.38 9.45 10.45
CA ASN A 121 -14.56 9.31 9.58
C ASN A 121 -14.72 7.91 8.96
N GLY A 122 -13.97 6.92 9.39
CA GLY A 122 -14.08 5.54 8.98
C GLY A 122 -15.33 4.87 9.55
N ARG A 123 -15.90 3.93 8.78
CA ARG A 123 -17.09 3.15 9.23
C ARG A 123 -16.72 1.82 9.87
N TYR A 124 -15.50 1.33 9.64
CA TYR A 124 -15.11 -0.03 9.96
C TYR A 124 -13.88 -0.05 10.86
N TRP A 125 -13.84 -1.05 11.73
CA TRP A 125 -12.68 -1.39 12.52
C TRP A 125 -11.64 -2.10 11.65
N SER A 126 -10.37 -1.82 11.88
CA SER A 126 -9.25 -2.41 11.17
C SER A 126 -8.02 -2.49 12.08
N PHE A 127 -6.95 -3.10 11.57
CA PHE A 127 -5.66 -3.11 12.25
C PHE A 127 -4.84 -1.89 11.87
N PRO A 128 -3.93 -1.42 12.75
CA PRO A 128 -2.97 -0.35 12.45
C PRO A 128 -2.18 -0.65 11.18
N LYS A 129 -2.16 0.30 10.24
CA LYS A 129 -1.51 0.15 8.93
C LYS A 129 -1.49 1.43 8.14
N GLY A 130 -0.44 1.65 7.38
CA GLY A 130 -0.40 2.76 6.44
C GLY A 130 0.48 2.52 5.24
N HIS A 131 0.69 3.56 4.47
CA HIS A 131 1.34 3.46 3.17
C HIS A 131 2.85 3.28 3.28
N VAL A 132 3.40 2.40 2.42
CA VAL A 132 4.85 2.24 2.32
C VAL A 132 5.49 3.53 1.85
N GLU A 133 6.49 4.01 2.57
CA GLU A 133 7.31 5.15 2.17
C GLU A 133 8.55 4.74 1.37
N LEU A 134 9.19 5.75 0.74
CA LEU A 134 10.33 5.52 -0.10
C LEU A 134 11.57 5.15 0.71
N GLY A 135 12.07 3.94 0.47
CA GLY A 135 13.25 3.41 1.15
C GLY A 135 12.93 2.44 2.27
N GLU A 136 11.68 2.36 2.68
CA GLU A 136 11.22 1.40 3.68
C GLU A 136 11.03 -0.01 3.10
N ASN A 137 11.32 -1.00 3.90
CA ASN A 137 10.81 -2.36 3.71
C ASN A 137 9.47 -2.53 4.45
N GLU A 138 8.77 -3.63 4.19
CA GLU A 138 7.44 -3.90 4.74
C GLU A 138 7.37 -3.85 6.28
N ARG A 139 8.42 -4.38 6.96
CA ARG A 139 8.48 -4.39 8.43
C ARG A 139 8.71 -3.00 8.99
N GLN A 140 9.58 -2.22 8.36
CA GLN A 140 9.84 -0.83 8.76
C GLN A 140 8.59 0.01 8.64
N THR A 141 7.84 -0.12 7.52
CA THR A 141 6.55 0.55 7.37
C THR A 141 5.57 0.15 8.48
N ALA A 142 5.41 -1.15 8.74
CA ALA A 142 4.48 -1.62 9.75
C ALA A 142 4.81 -1.07 11.15
N ILE A 143 6.09 -1.09 11.55
CA ILE A 143 6.53 -0.55 12.84
C ILE A 143 6.30 0.96 12.93
N ARG A 144 6.66 1.71 11.88
CA ARG A 144 6.44 3.17 11.83
C ARG A 144 4.95 3.51 11.94
N GLU A 145 4.10 2.88 11.14
CA GLU A 145 2.66 3.17 11.14
C GLU A 145 2.02 2.85 12.50
N ILE A 146 2.37 1.70 13.12
CA ILE A 146 1.88 1.38 14.47
C ILE A 146 2.33 2.46 15.45
N LYS A 147 3.60 2.89 15.40
CA LYS A 147 4.12 3.93 16.28
C LYS A 147 3.42 5.27 16.05
N GLU A 148 3.17 5.66 14.80
CA GLU A 148 2.49 6.91 14.45
C GLU A 148 1.01 6.90 14.84
N GLU A 149 0.29 5.82 14.56
CA GLU A 149 -1.15 5.71 14.81
C GLU A 149 -1.50 5.47 16.29
N THR A 150 -0.60 4.80 17.06
CA THR A 150 -0.93 4.28 18.41
C THR A 150 0.09 4.62 19.52
N ASP A 151 1.25 5.15 19.16
CA ASP A 151 2.44 5.37 20.04
C ASP A 151 3.00 4.08 20.69
N LEU A 152 2.57 2.90 20.28
CA LEU A 152 3.07 1.65 20.80
C LEU A 152 4.45 1.28 20.24
N ASP A 153 5.29 0.73 21.09
CA ASP A 153 6.50 0.03 20.68
C ASP A 153 6.21 -1.47 20.54
N VAL A 154 6.57 -2.04 19.40
CA VAL A 154 6.19 -3.41 19.06
C VAL A 154 7.36 -4.26 18.59
N LYS A 155 7.27 -5.56 18.87
CA LYS A 155 8.17 -6.59 18.36
C LYS A 155 7.47 -7.43 17.32
N ILE A 156 7.93 -7.36 16.07
CA ILE A 156 7.40 -8.20 14.97
C ILE A 156 7.79 -9.67 15.16
N HIS A 157 6.82 -10.54 15.12
CA HIS A 157 7.03 -12.00 15.10
C HIS A 157 7.58 -12.45 13.75
N PRO A 158 8.70 -13.22 13.72
CA PRO A 158 9.45 -13.48 12.48
C PRO A 158 8.73 -14.40 11.49
N GLY A 159 7.88 -15.29 11.94
CA GLY A 159 7.24 -16.33 11.11
C GLY A 159 5.89 -15.95 10.53
N PHE A 160 5.33 -14.79 10.88
CA PHE A 160 4.00 -14.38 10.43
C PHE A 160 4.09 -13.25 9.41
N ARG A 161 3.56 -13.49 8.22
CA ARG A 161 3.36 -12.48 7.16
C ARG A 161 2.21 -12.90 6.27
N GLU A 162 1.14 -12.12 6.27
CA GLU A 162 -0.06 -12.35 5.48
C GLU A 162 -0.37 -11.18 4.56
N THR A 163 -1.12 -11.45 3.51
CA THR A 163 -1.52 -10.41 2.55
C THR A 163 -3.03 -10.37 2.35
N SER A 164 -3.55 -9.17 2.25
CA SER A 164 -4.93 -8.87 1.87
C SER A 164 -4.92 -8.03 0.60
N ASP A 165 -5.49 -8.56 -0.48
CA ASP A 165 -5.58 -7.88 -1.78
C ASP A 165 -7.04 -7.55 -2.07
N TYR A 166 -7.33 -6.27 -2.37
CA TYR A 166 -8.68 -5.81 -2.69
C TYR A 166 -8.69 -4.56 -3.58
N CYS A 167 -9.87 -4.20 -4.07
CA CYS A 167 -10.10 -2.99 -4.85
C CYS A 167 -10.93 -2.01 -4.02
N PRO A 168 -10.32 -1.00 -3.38
CA PRO A 168 -11.05 -0.08 -2.50
C PRO A 168 -12.04 0.78 -3.29
N PHE A 169 -11.67 1.18 -4.50
CA PHE A 169 -12.54 1.95 -5.39
C PHE A 169 -12.08 1.83 -6.85
N GLY A 170 -13.03 1.78 -7.77
CA GLY A 170 -12.79 1.76 -9.20
C GLY A 170 -11.86 0.63 -9.62
N LYS A 171 -10.70 0.98 -10.23
CA LYS A 171 -9.69 0.03 -10.71
C LYS A 171 -8.45 -0.03 -9.84
N VAL A 172 -8.40 0.73 -8.74
CA VAL A 172 -7.26 0.72 -7.81
C VAL A 172 -7.15 -0.65 -7.16
N ARG A 173 -5.95 -1.21 -7.14
CA ARG A 173 -5.62 -2.49 -6.53
C ARG A 173 -4.75 -2.23 -5.32
N LYS A 174 -5.31 -2.47 -4.14
CA LYS A 174 -4.61 -2.29 -2.87
C LYS A 174 -4.14 -3.64 -2.34
N ARG A 175 -2.87 -3.69 -1.97
CA ARG A 175 -2.28 -4.79 -1.20
C ARG A 175 -1.96 -4.28 0.19
N VAL A 176 -2.44 -4.98 1.20
CA VAL A 176 -2.02 -4.78 2.59
C VAL A 176 -1.21 -5.98 3.03
N VAL A 177 -0.04 -5.72 3.61
CA VAL A 177 0.79 -6.75 4.23
C VAL A 177 0.63 -6.63 5.73
N PHE A 178 0.17 -7.70 6.37
CA PHE A 178 0.01 -7.78 7.81
C PHE A 178 1.08 -8.66 8.44
N PHE A 179 1.69 -8.13 9.47
CA PHE A 179 2.54 -8.87 10.39
C PHE A 179 1.77 -9.20 11.67
N LEU A 180 2.37 -9.97 12.54
CA LEU A 180 1.95 -10.16 13.92
C LEU A 180 2.98 -9.43 14.79
N ALA A 181 2.53 -8.54 15.67
CA ALA A 181 3.38 -7.68 16.46
C ALA A 181 2.96 -7.71 17.94
N GLU A 182 3.90 -8.03 18.82
CA GLU A 182 3.68 -8.05 20.26
C GLU A 182 4.08 -6.72 20.88
N THR A 183 3.22 -6.16 21.71
CA THR A 183 3.55 -5.04 22.61
C THR A 183 3.54 -5.52 24.06
N PHE A 184 4.30 -4.85 24.91
CA PHE A 184 4.35 -5.07 26.36
C PHE A 184 3.68 -3.93 27.13
N ASP A 185 3.14 -2.93 26.43
CA ASP A 185 2.38 -1.83 26.96
C ASP A 185 1.02 -1.78 26.24
N ASP A 186 -0.07 -1.70 27.00
CA ASP A 186 -1.42 -1.59 26.47
C ASP A 186 -1.95 -0.16 26.43
N THR A 187 -1.14 0.80 26.86
CA THR A 187 -1.46 2.23 26.85
C THR A 187 -1.31 2.82 25.45
N VAL A 188 -2.43 3.10 24.80
CA VAL A 188 -2.47 3.63 23.43
C VAL A 188 -2.67 5.14 23.44
N HIS A 189 -1.81 5.85 22.71
CA HIS A 189 -1.96 7.27 22.41
C HIS A 189 -2.23 7.46 20.92
N ILE A 190 -3.50 7.63 20.54
CA ILE A 190 -3.90 7.73 19.13
C ILE A 190 -3.45 9.02 18.47
N GLN A 191 -3.10 8.94 17.20
CA GLN A 191 -2.92 10.10 16.33
C GLN A 191 -4.28 10.66 15.93
N GLU A 192 -4.81 11.64 16.67
CA GLU A 192 -6.15 12.21 16.50
C GLU A 192 -6.42 12.79 15.09
N SER A 193 -5.39 13.06 14.29
CA SER A 193 -5.56 13.48 12.90
C SER A 193 -6.05 12.36 11.99
N GLU A 194 -5.77 11.09 12.31
CA GLU A 194 -6.02 9.91 11.48
C GLU A 194 -6.93 8.88 12.14
N ILE A 195 -6.92 8.75 13.47
CA ILE A 195 -7.64 7.74 14.24
C ILE A 195 -8.70 8.42 15.13
N ASP A 196 -9.93 7.94 15.08
CA ASP A 196 -11.02 8.38 15.96
C ASP A 196 -11.12 7.54 17.23
N TYR A 197 -10.93 6.23 17.12
CA TYR A 197 -11.12 5.29 18.23
C TYR A 197 -10.17 4.12 18.13
N TYR A 198 -9.83 3.54 19.29
CA TYR A 198 -9.14 2.26 19.40
C TYR A 198 -9.82 1.38 20.47
N ILE A 199 -9.57 0.08 20.39
CA ILE A 199 -10.06 -0.87 21.38
C ILE A 199 -9.18 -2.12 21.42
N TRP A 200 -8.92 -2.62 22.62
CA TRP A 200 -8.35 -3.93 22.84
C TRP A 200 -9.45 -4.98 22.99
N VAL A 201 -9.44 -6.02 22.19
CA VAL A 201 -10.49 -7.05 22.14
C VAL A 201 -9.88 -8.44 22.03
N SER A 202 -10.66 -9.48 22.40
CA SER A 202 -10.29 -10.87 22.11
C SER A 202 -10.33 -11.16 20.59
N PHE A 203 -9.72 -12.26 20.15
CA PHE A 203 -9.82 -12.69 18.75
C PHE A 203 -11.27 -12.94 18.32
N GLU A 204 -12.11 -13.47 19.23
CA GLU A 204 -13.53 -13.69 18.96
C GLU A 204 -14.29 -12.37 18.74
N GLN A 205 -14.03 -11.37 19.57
CA GLN A 205 -14.63 -10.04 19.41
C GLN A 205 -14.12 -9.34 18.14
N ALA A 206 -12.82 -9.46 17.83
CA ALA A 206 -12.25 -8.90 16.61
C ALA A 206 -12.95 -9.46 15.36
N ARG A 207 -13.26 -10.76 15.30
CA ARG A 207 -14.03 -11.36 14.19
C ARG A 207 -15.43 -10.75 14.04
N LYS A 208 -16.09 -10.44 15.15
CA LYS A 208 -17.43 -9.83 15.12
C LYS A 208 -17.40 -8.36 14.68
N MET A 209 -16.30 -7.66 14.92
CA MET A 209 -16.12 -6.23 14.63
C MET A 209 -15.56 -5.97 13.25
N CYS A 210 -14.69 -6.84 12.75
CA CYS A 210 -14.14 -6.74 11.39
C CYS A 210 -15.16 -7.27 10.37
N CYS A 211 -15.38 -6.49 9.30
CA CYS A 211 -16.46 -6.76 8.35
C CYS A 211 -15.99 -7.40 7.04
N TYR A 212 -14.68 -7.50 6.80
CA TYR A 212 -14.15 -7.99 5.53
C TYR A 212 -13.58 -9.40 5.66
N ASP A 213 -13.96 -10.30 4.76
CA ASP A 213 -13.48 -11.69 4.73
C ASP A 213 -11.94 -11.81 4.73
N ASN A 214 -11.27 -10.86 4.09
CA ASN A 214 -9.82 -10.81 4.09
C ASN A 214 -9.23 -10.57 5.48
N ASP A 215 -9.86 -9.69 6.27
CA ASP A 215 -9.41 -9.40 7.64
C ASP A 215 -9.73 -10.60 8.57
N LEU A 216 -10.90 -11.21 8.41
CA LEU A 216 -11.26 -12.43 9.15
C LEU A 216 -10.25 -13.56 8.92
N ARG A 217 -9.85 -13.76 7.66
CA ARG A 217 -8.83 -14.76 7.32
C ARG A 217 -7.48 -14.47 7.98
N VAL A 218 -7.08 -13.20 8.06
CA VAL A 218 -5.82 -12.80 8.71
C VAL A 218 -5.90 -13.00 10.22
N ILE A 219 -7.06 -12.67 10.85
CA ILE A 219 -7.35 -12.92 12.27
C ILE A 219 -7.21 -14.42 12.60
N ASP A 220 -7.85 -15.30 11.83
CA ASP A 220 -7.82 -16.73 12.05
C ASP A 220 -6.42 -17.33 11.94
N LYS A 221 -5.61 -16.81 11.03
CA LYS A 221 -4.22 -17.24 10.89
C LYS A 221 -3.36 -16.75 12.05
N ALA A 222 -3.58 -15.53 12.54
CA ALA A 222 -2.84 -14.97 13.67
C ALA A 222 -3.12 -15.75 14.95
N GLU A 223 -4.40 -16.05 15.23
CA GLU A 223 -4.78 -16.84 16.40
C GLU A 223 -4.18 -18.25 16.36
N ARG A 224 -4.27 -18.95 15.23
CA ARG A 224 -3.64 -20.28 15.07
C ARG A 224 -2.13 -20.23 15.23
N TYR A 225 -1.48 -19.19 14.73
CA TYR A 225 -0.04 -19.00 14.90
C TYR A 225 0.32 -18.85 16.39
N LEU A 226 -0.43 -18.03 17.13
CA LEU A 226 -0.20 -17.84 18.57
C LEU A 226 -0.54 -19.08 19.39
N GLY A 227 -1.62 -19.81 19.07
CA GLY A 227 -2.01 -21.05 19.72
C GLY A 227 -0.95 -22.16 19.58
N GLY A 228 -0.21 -22.19 18.48
CA GLY A 228 0.93 -23.10 18.31
C GLY A 228 2.14 -22.81 19.21
N PHE A 229 2.22 -21.62 19.81
CA PHE A 229 3.26 -21.24 20.79
C PHE A 229 2.84 -21.47 22.25
N THR A 230 1.55 -21.62 22.53
CA THR A 230 1.04 -21.87 23.90
C THR A 230 0.95 -23.35 24.23
N ALA A 231 1.15 -24.25 23.26
CA ALA A 231 1.04 -25.71 23.40
C ALA A 231 2.39 -26.43 23.68
N LYS A 232 3.40 -25.71 24.22
CA LYS A 232 4.68 -26.31 24.63
C LYS A 232 4.99 -26.01 26.07
#